data_e3bcd066dcdcd4ce766263fdbd947588
#
_entry.id   e3bcd066dcdcd4ce766263fdbd947588
#
_cell.length_a   1.000
_cell.length_b   1.000
_cell.length_c   1.000
_cell.angle_alpha   90.00
_cell.angle_beta   90.00
_cell.angle_gamma   90.00
#
_symmetry.space_group_name_H-M   'P 1'
#
loop_
_entity.id
_entity.type
_entity.pdbx_description
1 polymer ?
#
loop_
_entity_poly.entity_id
_entity_poly.type
_entity_poly.pdbx_seq_one_letter_code
_entity_poly.pdbx_strand_id
1 'polypeptide(L)'
;MGKVLFMRKGETHTAPAKLLPDGFTKLAYIQSSGTQYIDTGFKPNQSTRVIAVVGADDSDCIFGTADGYGSKMYSFIGIGSNSFRSDYGNTLDSVNLSDGVLASPFEIDKNENITSVNGTVLLTSTSNTFQCSYPLLIFAFNNVGSVLAYASFKLYSLKIYDSGTLIRDFIPCISDSGAIGLYDLVNRQFYGNAGTGVFTGSEVA
;
A
#
# COMPACT_ATOMS: atom_id res chain seq x y z
N MET A 1 -10.25 64.51 -14.59
CA MET A 1 -9.68 63.58 -13.61
C MET A 1 -9.60 62.19 -14.24
N GLY A 2 -8.43 61.81 -14.70
CA GLY A 2 -8.22 60.52 -15.36
C GLY A 2 -7.96 59.42 -14.32
N LYS A 3 -8.72 58.32 -14.41
CA LYS A 3 -8.47 57.11 -13.63
C LYS A 3 -7.28 56.36 -14.20
N VAL A 4 -6.18 56.26 -13.44
CA VAL A 4 -5.04 55.40 -13.76
C VAL A 4 -5.42 53.98 -13.38
N LEU A 5 -5.51 53.09 -14.38
CA LEU A 5 -5.74 51.66 -14.21
C LEU A 5 -4.40 51.01 -13.94
N PHE A 6 -4.14 50.56 -12.70
CA PHE A 6 -2.98 49.74 -12.39
C PHE A 6 -3.23 48.31 -12.88
N MET A 7 -2.57 47.90 -13.97
CA MET A 7 -2.49 46.49 -14.33
C MET A 7 -1.59 45.77 -13.31
N ARG A 8 -2.16 44.81 -12.59
CA ARG A 8 -1.38 43.87 -11.78
C ARG A 8 -0.56 43.02 -12.72
N LYS A 9 0.74 43.02 -12.49
CA LYS A 9 1.73 42.17 -13.16
C LYS A 9 1.30 40.69 -12.94
N GLY A 10 1.16 39.93 -14.03
CA GLY A 10 0.61 38.58 -14.01
C GLY A 10 1.33 37.65 -13.04
N GLU A 11 0.59 37.04 -12.18
CA GLU A 11 1.02 35.86 -11.44
C GLU A 11 1.23 34.75 -12.47
N THR A 12 2.48 34.33 -12.65
CA THR A 12 2.80 33.11 -13.41
C THR A 12 2.22 31.94 -12.64
N HIS A 13 1.08 31.43 -13.10
CA HIS A 13 0.54 30.16 -12.62
C HIS A 13 1.54 29.08 -13.07
N THR A 14 2.51 28.75 -12.21
CA THR A 14 3.31 27.55 -12.39
C THR A 14 2.37 26.36 -12.29
N ALA A 15 2.23 25.60 -13.39
CA ALA A 15 1.51 24.35 -13.35
C ALA A 15 2.04 23.50 -12.17
N PRO A 16 1.18 22.78 -11.43
CA PRO A 16 1.64 21.93 -10.35
C PRO A 16 2.71 20.98 -10.88
N ALA A 17 3.79 20.82 -10.12
CA ALA A 17 4.90 19.94 -10.51
C ALA A 17 4.36 18.55 -10.81
N LYS A 18 4.72 17.99 -11.96
CA LYS A 18 4.32 16.65 -12.38
C LYS A 18 4.85 15.64 -11.36
N LEU A 19 3.96 14.92 -10.71
CA LEU A 19 4.30 13.99 -9.63
C LEU A 19 5.08 12.77 -10.14
N LEU A 20 4.72 12.28 -11.33
CA LEU A 20 5.38 11.15 -12.00
C LEU A 20 6.31 11.65 -13.12
N PRO A 21 7.41 10.93 -13.43
CA PRO A 21 8.27 11.25 -14.55
C PRO A 21 7.54 11.05 -15.88
N ASP A 22 8.18 11.53 -16.98
CA ASP A 22 7.69 11.25 -18.32
C ASP A 22 7.68 9.73 -18.58
N GLY A 23 6.72 9.30 -19.39
CA GLY A 23 6.50 7.88 -19.63
C GLY A 23 5.52 7.20 -18.64
N PHE A 24 4.98 7.95 -17.68
CA PHE A 24 3.99 7.43 -16.72
C PHE A 24 2.81 8.37 -16.55
N THR A 25 1.60 7.79 -16.56
CA THR A 25 0.35 8.48 -16.24
C THR A 25 -0.18 7.96 -14.91
N LYS A 26 -0.57 8.87 -14.01
CA LYS A 26 -1.14 8.51 -12.71
C LYS A 26 -2.52 7.87 -12.89
N LEU A 27 -2.76 6.80 -12.15
CA LEU A 27 -4.07 6.18 -11.99
C LEU A 27 -4.66 6.54 -10.62
N ALA A 28 -5.98 6.50 -10.51
CA ALA A 28 -6.67 6.64 -9.23
C ALA A 28 -6.40 5.43 -8.33
N TYR A 29 -6.34 4.23 -8.91
CA TYR A 29 -6.00 2.97 -8.23
C TYR A 29 -5.45 1.96 -9.23
N ILE A 30 -4.81 0.91 -8.73
CA ILE A 30 -4.64 -0.37 -9.43
C ILE A 30 -5.47 -1.43 -8.72
N GLN A 31 -5.95 -2.42 -9.49
CA GLN A 31 -6.77 -3.51 -8.98
C GLN A 31 -6.23 -4.86 -9.44
N SER A 32 -6.08 -5.79 -8.49
CA SER A 32 -5.82 -7.20 -8.75
C SER A 32 -7.12 -7.97 -8.92
N SER A 33 -7.07 -9.04 -9.71
CA SER A 33 -8.15 -10.04 -9.86
C SER A 33 -7.83 -11.36 -9.13
N GLY A 34 -6.81 -11.37 -8.25
CA GLY A 34 -6.45 -12.54 -7.44
C GLY A 34 -5.30 -13.39 -7.99
N THR A 35 -4.52 -12.88 -8.95
CA THR A 35 -3.33 -13.58 -9.46
C THR A 35 -2.11 -12.67 -9.61
N GLN A 36 -2.31 -11.36 -9.46
CA GLN A 36 -1.28 -10.33 -9.53
C GLN A 36 -0.75 -10.02 -8.13
N TYR A 37 0.53 -9.68 -8.06
CA TYR A 37 1.13 -9.11 -6.85
C TYR A 37 2.30 -8.20 -7.19
N ILE A 38 2.67 -7.34 -6.26
CA ILE A 38 3.87 -6.50 -6.34
C ILE A 38 4.89 -7.02 -5.32
N ASP A 39 6.11 -7.31 -5.76
CA ASP A 39 7.24 -7.52 -4.87
C ASP A 39 7.90 -6.17 -4.57
N THR A 40 7.86 -5.74 -3.31
CA THR A 40 8.41 -4.44 -2.90
C THR A 40 9.93 -4.44 -2.79
N GLY A 41 10.57 -5.62 -2.79
CA GLY A 41 12.00 -5.80 -2.50
C GLY A 41 12.39 -5.46 -1.06
N PHE A 42 11.47 -4.95 -0.24
CA PHE A 42 11.73 -4.57 1.15
C PHE A 42 11.41 -5.72 2.10
N LYS A 43 12.32 -5.97 3.05
CA LYS A 43 12.19 -7.00 4.09
C LYS A 43 11.84 -6.34 5.42
N PRO A 44 10.60 -6.51 5.92
CA PRO A 44 10.16 -5.87 7.16
C PRO A 44 10.95 -6.33 8.40
N ASN A 45 10.97 -5.44 9.37
CA ASN A 45 11.52 -5.66 10.72
C ASN A 45 10.56 -5.08 11.78
N GLN A 46 10.94 -5.14 13.05
CA GLN A 46 10.14 -4.63 14.15
C GLN A 46 9.83 -3.13 14.08
N SER A 47 10.64 -2.33 13.36
CA SER A 47 10.46 -0.87 13.23
C SER A 47 9.82 -0.47 11.90
N THR A 48 9.19 -1.42 11.22
CA THR A 48 8.48 -1.18 9.96
C THR A 48 7.12 -0.54 10.22
N ARG A 49 6.76 0.47 9.38
CA ARG A 49 5.41 0.99 9.28
C ARG A 49 4.93 0.93 7.84
N VAL A 50 3.71 0.49 7.64
CA VAL A 50 3.02 0.52 6.33
C VAL A 50 1.74 1.30 6.47
N ILE A 51 1.57 2.32 5.60
CA ILE A 51 0.30 3.04 5.45
C ILE A 51 -0.23 2.71 4.07
N ALA A 52 -1.47 2.20 3.98
CA ALA A 52 -2.11 1.86 2.72
C ALA A 52 -3.54 2.35 2.68
N VAL A 53 -3.97 2.90 1.53
CA VAL A 53 -5.38 3.20 1.26
C VAL A 53 -5.90 2.16 0.27
N VAL A 54 -6.91 1.41 0.67
CA VAL A 54 -7.42 0.27 -0.07
C VAL A 54 -8.94 0.30 -0.20
N GLY A 55 -9.45 -0.29 -1.28
CA GLY A 55 -10.86 -0.58 -1.49
C GLY A 55 -11.04 -2.08 -1.59
N ALA A 56 -11.17 -2.74 -0.44
CA ALA A 56 -11.34 -4.18 -0.36
C ALA A 56 -12.83 -4.51 -0.15
N ASP A 57 -13.33 -5.43 -0.97
CA ASP A 57 -14.71 -5.91 -0.85
C ASP A 57 -14.76 -7.26 -0.13
N ASP A 58 -13.72 -8.08 -0.24
CA ASP A 58 -13.57 -9.37 0.43
C ASP A 58 -12.10 -9.69 0.71
N SER A 59 -11.94 -10.54 1.66
CA SER A 59 -10.74 -10.83 2.41
C SER A 59 -9.69 -11.58 1.64
N ASP A 60 -8.49 -11.05 1.69
CA ASP A 60 -7.24 -11.79 1.46
C ASP A 60 -6.06 -10.92 1.88
N CYS A 61 -4.84 -11.32 1.63
CA CYS A 61 -3.67 -10.60 2.08
C CYS A 61 -3.49 -9.27 1.36
N ILE A 62 -3.72 -8.16 2.07
CA ILE A 62 -3.47 -6.82 1.53
C ILE A 62 -1.96 -6.63 1.31
N PHE A 63 -1.17 -6.98 2.31
CA PHE A 63 0.28 -7.11 2.22
C PHE A 63 0.79 -8.10 3.26
N GLY A 64 1.88 -8.82 2.94
CA GLY A 64 2.44 -9.73 3.92
C GLY A 64 3.70 -10.47 3.52
N THR A 65 4.45 -10.87 4.56
CA THR A 65 5.60 -11.77 4.47
C THR A 65 5.82 -12.51 5.79
N ALA A 66 6.46 -13.69 5.72
CA ALA A 66 6.87 -14.49 6.86
C ALA A 66 8.08 -15.37 6.55
N ASP A 67 8.84 -15.70 7.59
CA ASP A 67 9.85 -16.76 7.57
C ASP A 67 9.28 -18.14 8.01
N GLY A 68 7.95 -18.30 7.86
CA GLY A 68 7.17 -19.45 8.29
C GLY A 68 6.01 -19.01 9.22
N TYR A 69 5.03 -19.93 9.37
CA TYR A 69 3.87 -19.65 10.23
C TYR A 69 4.31 -19.47 11.69
N GLY A 70 3.95 -18.34 12.30
CA GLY A 70 4.37 -17.99 13.65
C GLY A 70 5.84 -17.56 13.76
N SER A 71 6.50 -17.20 12.65
CA SER A 71 7.92 -16.82 12.67
C SER A 71 8.18 -15.60 11.79
N LYS A 72 8.65 -14.53 12.41
CA LYS A 72 9.06 -13.27 11.75
C LYS A 72 8.04 -12.81 10.70
N MET A 73 6.81 -12.63 11.11
CA MET A 73 5.71 -12.23 10.25
C MET A 73 5.49 -10.72 10.29
N TYR A 74 5.08 -10.17 9.16
CA TYR A 74 4.57 -8.81 9.06
C TYR A 74 3.48 -8.77 8.00
N SER A 75 2.21 -8.61 8.41
CA SER A 75 1.10 -8.65 7.47
C SER A 75 -0.13 -7.87 7.92
N PHE A 76 -1.01 -7.56 6.96
CA PHE A 76 -2.40 -7.23 7.17
C PHE A 76 -3.25 -8.06 6.21
N ILE A 77 -4.14 -8.87 6.77
CA ILE A 77 -4.98 -9.84 6.05
C ILE A 77 -6.42 -9.61 6.45
N GLY A 78 -7.28 -9.25 5.50
CA GLY A 78 -8.72 -9.26 5.71
C GLY A 78 -9.22 -10.68 5.91
N ILE A 79 -10.20 -10.88 6.79
CA ILE A 79 -10.87 -12.16 7.04
C ILE A 79 -12.37 -11.92 6.98
N GLY A 80 -12.95 -11.92 5.77
CA GLY A 80 -14.35 -11.54 5.57
C GLY A 80 -14.62 -10.05 5.83
N SER A 81 -15.87 -9.65 5.73
CA SER A 81 -16.29 -8.24 5.77
C SER A 81 -16.07 -7.55 7.13
N ASN A 82 -15.93 -8.31 8.22
CA ASN A 82 -15.96 -7.79 9.59
C ASN A 82 -14.80 -8.27 10.46
N SER A 83 -13.70 -8.70 9.87
CA SER A 83 -12.53 -9.07 10.65
C SER A 83 -11.24 -8.94 9.86
N PHE A 84 -10.13 -8.78 10.56
CA PHE A 84 -8.80 -8.84 9.97
C PHE A 84 -7.83 -9.56 10.91
N ARG A 85 -6.74 -10.05 10.32
CA ARG A 85 -5.56 -10.52 11.03
C ARG A 85 -4.39 -9.58 10.74
N SER A 86 -3.64 -9.25 11.78
CA SER A 86 -2.42 -8.46 11.67
C SER A 86 -1.30 -9.21 12.36
N ASP A 87 -0.38 -9.74 11.58
CA ASP A 87 0.74 -10.51 12.12
C ASP A 87 1.94 -9.60 12.40
N TYR A 88 2.61 -9.82 13.54
CA TYR A 88 3.80 -9.08 13.94
C TYR A 88 4.79 -9.98 14.67
N GLY A 89 5.98 -10.19 14.10
CA GLY A 89 7.00 -11.08 14.66
C GLY A 89 6.48 -12.51 14.77
N ASN A 90 6.24 -12.99 15.97
CA ASN A 90 5.77 -14.34 16.24
C ASN A 90 4.27 -14.40 16.63
N THR A 91 3.57 -13.25 16.60
CA THR A 91 2.16 -13.18 16.97
C THR A 91 1.25 -13.17 15.76
N LEU A 92 0.13 -13.88 15.86
CA LEU A 92 -0.96 -13.88 14.89
C LEU A 92 -2.20 -13.36 15.62
N ASP A 93 -2.48 -12.08 15.46
CA ASP A 93 -3.57 -11.43 16.18
C ASP A 93 -4.71 -11.13 15.21
N SER A 94 -5.94 -11.47 15.62
CA SER A 94 -7.16 -11.23 14.84
C SER A 94 -8.11 -10.34 15.62
N VAL A 95 -8.84 -9.51 14.90
CA VAL A 95 -9.86 -8.61 15.46
C VAL A 95 -11.14 -8.79 14.70
N ASN A 96 -12.25 -8.98 15.46
CA ASN A 96 -13.60 -8.87 14.93
C ASN A 96 -14.06 -7.41 15.05
N LEU A 97 -14.60 -6.88 13.98
CA LEU A 97 -15.02 -5.50 13.86
C LEU A 97 -16.56 -5.40 13.85
N SER A 98 -17.08 -4.26 14.25
CA SER A 98 -18.47 -3.91 13.95
C SER A 98 -18.63 -3.59 12.46
N ASP A 99 -19.85 -3.72 11.96
CA ASP A 99 -20.17 -3.44 10.57
C ASP A 99 -19.72 -2.03 10.14
N GLY A 100 -19.14 -1.95 8.95
CA GLY A 100 -18.75 -0.68 8.31
C GLY A 100 -17.39 -0.12 8.70
N VAL A 101 -16.63 -0.75 9.61
CA VAL A 101 -15.26 -0.27 9.93
C VAL A 101 -14.31 -0.40 8.74
N LEU A 102 -14.50 -1.42 7.90
CA LEU A 102 -13.77 -1.60 6.64
C LEU A 102 -14.57 -1.10 5.43
N ALA A 103 -15.40 -0.05 5.61
CA ALA A 103 -16.11 0.54 4.48
C ALA A 103 -15.11 1.15 3.47
N SER A 104 -15.18 0.65 2.24
CA SER A 104 -14.27 1.01 1.14
C SER A 104 -14.49 2.45 0.63
N PRO A 105 -13.44 3.24 0.36
CA PRO A 105 -12.03 2.95 0.68
C PRO A 105 -11.71 3.23 2.16
N PHE A 106 -10.73 2.50 2.72
CA PHE A 106 -10.25 2.73 4.09
C PHE A 106 -8.72 2.79 4.14
N GLU A 107 -8.20 3.46 5.17
CA GLU A 107 -6.77 3.53 5.45
C GLU A 107 -6.37 2.49 6.50
N ILE A 108 -5.32 1.75 6.21
CA ILE A 108 -4.59 0.90 7.14
C ILE A 108 -3.32 1.64 7.53
N ASP A 109 -3.06 1.79 8.82
CA ASP A 109 -1.78 2.23 9.38
C ASP A 109 -1.26 1.15 10.32
N LYS A 110 -0.38 0.30 9.81
CA LYS A 110 0.34 -0.69 10.61
C LYS A 110 1.69 -0.12 10.98
N ASN A 111 1.78 0.44 12.18
CA ASN A 111 2.97 1.07 12.74
C ASN A 111 3.60 0.15 13.79
N GLU A 112 4.69 -0.54 13.41
CA GLU A 112 5.32 -1.53 14.27
C GLU A 112 4.28 -2.59 14.73
N ASN A 113 4.07 -2.73 16.03
CA ASN A 113 3.13 -3.67 16.63
C ASN A 113 1.70 -3.10 16.79
N ILE A 114 1.45 -1.87 16.35
CA ILE A 114 0.14 -1.21 16.43
C ILE A 114 -0.52 -1.22 15.05
N THR A 115 -1.78 -1.63 15.01
CA THR A 115 -2.59 -1.58 13.78
C THR A 115 -3.81 -0.70 13.99
N SER A 116 -3.92 0.32 13.13
CA SER A 116 -5.05 1.25 13.09
C SER A 116 -5.77 1.15 11.75
N VAL A 117 -7.08 1.40 11.76
CA VAL A 117 -7.89 1.59 10.55
C VAL A 117 -8.63 2.92 10.67
N ASN A 118 -8.55 3.76 9.64
CA ASN A 118 -9.13 5.10 9.62
C ASN A 118 -8.77 5.92 10.87
N GLY A 119 -7.50 5.83 11.31
CA GLY A 119 -6.97 6.53 12.48
C GLY A 119 -7.38 5.95 13.84
N THR A 120 -8.21 4.91 13.88
CA THR A 120 -8.60 4.24 15.13
C THR A 120 -7.70 3.04 15.38
N VAL A 121 -7.02 3.00 16.54
CA VAL A 121 -6.23 1.83 16.96
C VAL A 121 -7.19 0.67 17.26
N LEU A 122 -7.02 -0.43 16.54
CA LEU A 122 -7.85 -1.62 16.66
C LEU A 122 -7.11 -2.80 17.29
N LEU A 123 -5.78 -2.81 17.18
CA LEU A 123 -4.97 -3.91 17.69
C LEU A 123 -3.59 -3.40 18.11
N THR A 124 -3.11 -3.94 19.23
CA THR A 124 -1.72 -3.80 19.67
C THR A 124 -1.17 -5.19 19.95
N SER A 125 -0.30 -5.68 19.08
CA SER A 125 0.37 -6.96 19.24
C SER A 125 1.47 -6.89 20.29
N THR A 126 1.90 -8.05 20.81
CA THR A 126 3.05 -8.12 21.70
C THR A 126 4.32 -7.65 20.96
N SER A 127 5.05 -6.71 21.57
CA SER A 127 6.32 -6.22 21.02
C SER A 127 7.33 -7.36 20.89
N ASN A 128 8.05 -7.37 19.77
CA ASN A 128 8.94 -8.44 19.37
C ASN A 128 10.10 -7.87 18.55
N THR A 129 11.28 -8.50 18.61
CA THR A 129 12.43 -8.13 17.77
C THR A 129 12.60 -9.17 16.69
N PHE A 130 12.52 -8.74 15.41
CA PHE A 130 12.67 -9.63 14.27
C PHE A 130 13.14 -8.87 13.02
N GLN A 131 13.62 -9.63 12.04
CA GLN A 131 13.91 -9.20 10.68
C GLN A 131 13.43 -10.30 9.76
N CYS A 132 12.48 -10.00 8.86
CA CYS A 132 12.03 -10.94 7.85
C CYS A 132 13.16 -11.27 6.85
N SER A 133 13.25 -12.51 6.44
CA SER A 133 14.21 -12.94 5.40
C SER A 133 13.68 -12.73 3.98
N TYR A 134 12.37 -12.59 3.83
CA TYR A 134 11.67 -12.50 2.56
C TYR A 134 11.03 -11.12 2.37
N PRO A 135 10.90 -10.64 1.12
CA PRO A 135 10.31 -9.33 0.84
C PRO A 135 8.81 -9.31 1.13
N LEU A 136 8.33 -8.14 1.53
CA LEU A 136 6.91 -7.81 1.64
C LEU A 136 6.28 -7.81 0.26
N LEU A 137 5.21 -8.57 0.09
CA LEU A 137 4.37 -8.51 -1.09
C LEU A 137 3.12 -7.66 -0.83
N ILE A 138 2.61 -7.03 -1.87
CA ILE A 138 1.30 -6.36 -1.92
C ILE A 138 0.40 -7.21 -2.82
N PHE A 139 -0.87 -7.40 -2.47
CA PHE A 139 -1.86 -8.28 -3.10
C PHE A 139 -1.60 -9.77 -2.90
N ALA A 140 -0.62 -10.15 -2.07
CA ALA A 140 -0.34 -11.54 -1.75
C ALA A 140 0.50 -11.66 -0.48
N PHE A 141 0.65 -12.88 0.01
CA PHE A 141 1.48 -13.23 1.16
C PHE A 141 2.72 -14.02 0.71
N ASN A 142 3.90 -13.60 1.18
CA ASN A 142 5.15 -14.32 0.97
C ASN A 142 5.41 -15.24 2.16
N ASN A 143 5.27 -16.53 1.99
CA ASN A 143 5.61 -17.50 3.02
C ASN A 143 6.87 -18.28 2.62
N VAL A 144 8.01 -17.94 3.19
CA VAL A 144 9.29 -18.61 2.93
C VAL A 144 9.64 -18.67 1.42
N GLY A 145 9.33 -17.58 0.69
CA GLY A 145 9.53 -17.48 -0.76
C GLY A 145 8.40 -18.05 -1.62
N SER A 146 7.39 -18.70 -1.01
CA SER A 146 6.19 -19.14 -1.71
C SER A 146 5.12 -18.08 -1.65
N VAL A 147 4.52 -17.73 -2.79
CA VAL A 147 3.45 -16.73 -2.88
C VAL A 147 2.10 -17.39 -2.67
N LEU A 148 1.36 -16.91 -1.68
CA LEU A 148 0.09 -17.45 -1.22
C LEU A 148 -0.94 -16.33 -1.03
N ALA A 149 -2.20 -16.70 -0.76
CA ALA A 149 -3.27 -15.79 -0.36
C ALA A 149 -3.34 -14.53 -1.25
N TYR A 150 -3.40 -14.75 -2.55
CA TYR A 150 -3.60 -13.67 -3.52
C TYR A 150 -4.90 -12.94 -3.23
N ALA A 151 -4.86 -11.62 -3.33
CA ALA A 151 -5.99 -10.75 -3.00
C ALA A 151 -6.58 -10.06 -4.22
N SER A 152 -7.88 -9.81 -4.19
CA SER A 152 -8.62 -9.03 -5.19
C SER A 152 -9.16 -7.77 -4.55
N PHE A 153 -8.45 -6.64 -4.69
CA PHE A 153 -8.86 -5.35 -4.15
C PHE A 153 -8.27 -4.19 -4.98
N LYS A 154 -8.75 -2.96 -4.68
CA LYS A 154 -8.20 -1.71 -5.22
C LYS A 154 -7.17 -1.12 -4.28
N LEU A 155 -5.98 -0.78 -4.80
CA LEU A 155 -4.97 -0.04 -4.07
C LEU A 155 -4.88 1.39 -4.60
N TYR A 156 -5.10 2.38 -3.73
CA TYR A 156 -5.03 3.80 -4.06
C TYR A 156 -3.67 4.41 -3.74
N SER A 157 -3.02 3.96 -2.66
CA SER A 157 -1.67 4.36 -2.28
C SER A 157 -1.07 3.40 -1.26
N LEU A 158 0.27 3.33 -1.20
CA LEU A 158 0.97 2.61 -0.15
C LEU A 158 2.33 3.25 0.13
N LYS A 159 2.63 3.44 1.42
CA LYS A 159 3.91 3.94 1.90
C LYS A 159 4.54 2.94 2.86
N ILE A 160 5.86 2.80 2.76
CA ILE A 160 6.64 1.98 3.70
C ILE A 160 7.68 2.86 4.36
N TYR A 161 7.75 2.75 5.68
CA TYR A 161 8.77 3.38 6.50
C TYR A 161 9.59 2.30 7.20
N ASP A 162 10.87 2.55 7.36
CA ASP A 162 11.77 1.77 8.18
C ASP A 162 12.41 2.69 9.22
N SER A 163 12.22 2.38 10.50
CA SER A 163 12.74 3.19 11.61
C SER A 163 12.40 4.68 11.46
N GLY A 164 11.15 4.98 11.07
CA GLY A 164 10.63 6.32 10.85
C GLY A 164 11.03 6.99 9.53
N THR A 165 11.92 6.39 8.75
CA THR A 165 12.34 6.92 7.44
C THR A 165 11.44 6.38 6.33
N LEU A 166 10.86 7.27 5.51
CA LEU A 166 10.10 6.86 4.32
C LEU A 166 11.04 6.24 3.28
N ILE A 167 10.83 4.96 2.95
CA ILE A 167 11.67 4.20 2.03
C ILE A 167 10.95 3.76 0.76
N ARG A 168 9.61 3.82 0.74
CA ARG A 168 8.75 3.61 -0.43
C ARG A 168 7.57 4.57 -0.37
N ASP A 169 7.24 5.19 -1.49
CA ASP A 169 6.02 5.98 -1.69
C ASP A 169 5.40 5.58 -3.03
N PHE A 170 4.53 4.59 -2.98
CA PHE A 170 3.94 3.97 -4.15
C PHE A 170 2.70 4.70 -4.64
N ILE A 171 2.70 5.06 -5.92
CA ILE A 171 1.59 5.67 -6.63
C ILE A 171 1.13 4.75 -7.76
N PRO A 172 -0.18 4.46 -7.87
CA PRO A 172 -0.75 3.77 -9.01
C PRO A 172 -0.47 4.51 -10.33
N CYS A 173 0.01 3.79 -11.33
CA CYS A 173 0.29 4.36 -12.64
C CYS A 173 0.21 3.34 -13.78
N ILE A 174 0.14 3.88 -14.99
CA ILE A 174 0.30 3.16 -16.25
C ILE A 174 1.50 3.75 -17.00
N SER A 175 2.36 2.90 -17.53
CA SER A 175 3.47 3.31 -18.40
C SER A 175 2.99 3.56 -19.82
N ASP A 176 3.78 4.29 -20.63
CA ASP A 176 3.50 4.52 -22.07
C ASP A 176 3.42 3.20 -22.86
N SER A 177 4.03 2.11 -22.36
CA SER A 177 3.91 0.77 -22.95
C SER A 177 2.62 0.04 -22.56
N GLY A 178 1.75 0.65 -21.74
CA GLY A 178 0.50 0.07 -21.26
C GLY A 178 0.65 -0.83 -20.02
N ALA A 179 1.83 -0.94 -19.42
CA ALA A 179 2.01 -1.72 -18.20
C ALA A 179 1.45 -0.96 -16.98
N ILE A 180 0.53 -1.59 -16.25
CA ILE A 180 -0.07 -1.04 -15.02
C ILE A 180 0.69 -1.58 -13.80
N GLY A 181 0.96 -0.69 -12.85
CA GLY A 181 1.69 -1.01 -11.61
C GLY A 181 1.79 0.17 -10.67
N LEU A 182 2.84 0.17 -9.86
CA LEU A 182 3.14 1.21 -8.87
C LEU A 182 4.45 1.91 -9.22
N TYR A 183 4.46 3.23 -9.18
CA TYR A 183 5.70 4.01 -9.24
C TYR A 183 6.12 4.42 -7.83
N ASP A 184 7.34 4.07 -7.42
CA ASP A 184 7.92 4.49 -6.15
C ASP A 184 8.60 5.85 -6.31
N LEU A 185 8.07 6.87 -5.67
CA LEU A 185 8.60 8.24 -5.73
C LEU A 185 9.93 8.38 -4.99
N VAL A 186 10.22 7.54 -4.00
CA VAL A 186 11.48 7.58 -3.23
C VAL A 186 12.63 7.04 -4.08
N ASN A 187 12.46 5.85 -4.64
CA ASN A 187 13.51 5.18 -5.42
C ASN A 187 13.46 5.50 -6.92
N ARG A 188 12.40 6.20 -7.36
CA ARG A 188 12.18 6.55 -8.77
C ARG A 188 12.15 5.32 -9.68
N GLN A 189 11.41 4.29 -9.24
CA GLN A 189 11.36 3.01 -9.92
C GLN A 189 9.92 2.55 -10.11
N PHE A 190 9.64 1.93 -11.26
CA PHE A 190 8.36 1.26 -11.53
C PHE A 190 8.39 -0.19 -11.04
N TYR A 191 7.32 -0.59 -10.37
CA TYR A 191 7.07 -1.94 -9.88
C TYR A 191 5.85 -2.49 -10.60
N GLY A 192 6.08 -3.42 -11.51
CA GLY A 192 5.04 -4.11 -12.27
C GLY A 192 4.53 -5.36 -11.56
N ASN A 193 3.61 -6.06 -12.24
CA ASN A 193 3.11 -7.35 -11.78
C ASN A 193 4.22 -8.40 -11.77
N ALA A 194 4.42 -9.07 -10.64
CA ALA A 194 5.33 -10.21 -10.48
C ALA A 194 4.60 -11.57 -10.55
N GLY A 195 3.25 -11.56 -10.63
CA GLY A 195 2.40 -12.73 -10.77
C GLY A 195 1.97 -13.01 -12.20
N THR A 196 0.77 -13.55 -12.36
CA THR A 196 0.16 -13.84 -13.67
C THR A 196 -0.98 -12.86 -13.97
N GLY A 197 -1.40 -12.77 -15.25
CA GLY A 197 -2.41 -11.81 -15.68
C GLY A 197 -1.91 -10.37 -15.67
N VAL A 198 -2.84 -9.43 -15.61
CA VAL A 198 -2.53 -7.99 -15.64
C VAL A 198 -3.36 -7.24 -14.58
N PHE A 199 -2.80 -6.22 -13.98
CA PHE A 199 -3.57 -5.28 -13.17
C PHE A 199 -4.53 -4.49 -14.05
N THR A 200 -5.66 -4.10 -13.49
CA THR A 200 -6.53 -3.07 -14.04
C THR A 200 -6.41 -1.77 -13.24
N GLY A 201 -6.90 -0.68 -13.77
CA GLY A 201 -6.86 0.62 -13.10
C GLY A 201 -7.81 1.61 -13.73
N SER A 202 -7.97 2.77 -13.10
CA SER A 202 -8.77 3.88 -13.63
C SER A 202 -7.95 5.15 -13.57
N GLU A 203 -8.07 5.97 -14.60
CA GLU A 203 -7.47 7.31 -14.59
C GLU A 203 -8.07 8.18 -13.48
N VAL A 204 -7.31 9.20 -13.09
CA VAL A 204 -7.80 10.23 -12.18
C VAL A 204 -8.75 11.13 -12.95
N ALA A 205 -9.99 11.24 -12.49
CA ALA A 205 -11.01 12.12 -13.06
C ALA A 205 -10.66 13.60 -12.88
#